data_a41c70d93ab5dab8ee3a4d517eedfb83
#
_entry.id   a41c70d93ab5dab8ee3a4d517eedfb83
#
_cell.length_a   1.000
_cell.length_b   1.000
_cell.length_c   1.000
_cell.angle_alpha   90.00
_cell.angle_beta   90.00
_cell.angle_gamma   90.00
#
_symmetry.space_group_name_H-M   'P 1'
#
loop_
_entity.id
_entity.type
_entity.pdbx_description
1 polymer ?
#
loop_
_entity_poly.entity_id
_entity_poly.type
_entity_poly.pdbx_seq_one_letter_code
_entity_poly.pdbx_strand_id
1 'polypeptide(L)'
;MIGITQIDHICIAVRDLPKAMGHWEKLLGKEKPDLEYIHDEEAIQVARYFVGEVGFELMCSTREGSDVDRFIKKRGEGVMLVSFKVPDTVSAIETLNENNYEMIDKEPRIWEDSKFAFLKPRPMNGVLVEIIDGGN
;
A
#
# COMPACT_ATOMS: atom_id res chain seq x y z
N MET A 1 -3.95 -20.52 4.83
CA MET A 1 -3.44 -20.00 6.10
C MET A 1 -4.17 -18.72 6.52
N ILE A 2 -3.86 -17.54 5.93
CA ILE A 2 -4.56 -16.29 6.29
C ILE A 2 -5.68 -15.92 5.33
N GLY A 3 -5.89 -16.70 4.29
CA GLY A 3 -7.00 -16.54 3.36
C GLY A 3 -6.81 -15.43 2.33
N ILE A 4 -5.61 -15.24 1.82
CA ILE A 4 -5.37 -14.27 0.75
C ILE A 4 -6.22 -14.64 -0.45
N THR A 5 -7.06 -13.69 -0.90
CA THR A 5 -7.96 -13.89 -2.03
C THR A 5 -7.47 -13.20 -3.30
N GLN A 6 -6.71 -12.13 -3.15
CA GLN A 6 -6.22 -11.36 -4.30
C GLN A 6 -5.15 -10.36 -3.85
N ILE A 7 -4.46 -9.80 -4.81
CA ILE A 7 -3.65 -8.61 -4.56
C ILE A 7 -4.64 -7.44 -4.52
N ASP A 8 -4.68 -6.72 -3.41
CA ASP A 8 -5.58 -5.57 -3.29
C ASP A 8 -5.03 -4.38 -4.06
N HIS A 9 -3.77 -4.06 -3.83
CA HIS A 9 -3.14 -2.96 -4.55
C HIS A 9 -1.61 -3.05 -4.54
N ILE A 10 -1.02 -2.31 -5.47
CA ILE A 10 0.42 -2.13 -5.59
C ILE A 10 0.66 -0.63 -5.53
N CYS A 11 1.60 -0.17 -4.71
CA CYS A 11 1.92 1.26 -4.58
C CYS A 11 3.27 1.59 -5.14
N ILE A 12 3.31 2.61 -5.98
CA ILE A 12 4.53 3.20 -6.52
C ILE A 12 4.78 4.52 -5.78
N ALA A 13 5.93 4.64 -5.15
CA ALA A 13 6.33 5.88 -4.50
C ALA A 13 6.91 6.84 -5.53
N VAL A 14 6.34 8.04 -5.61
CA VAL A 14 6.74 9.05 -6.59
C VAL A 14 7.00 10.39 -5.91
N ARG A 15 7.90 11.20 -6.48
CA ARG A 15 8.21 12.54 -5.95
C ARG A 15 7.15 13.56 -6.36
N ASP A 16 6.74 13.51 -7.62
CA ASP A 16 5.83 14.49 -8.22
C ASP A 16 4.58 13.75 -8.70
N LEU A 17 3.52 13.81 -7.89
CA LEU A 17 2.31 13.05 -8.17
C LEU A 17 1.64 13.49 -9.48
N PRO A 18 1.40 14.78 -9.75
CA PRO A 18 0.77 15.18 -11.01
C PRO A 18 1.55 14.73 -12.24
N LYS A 19 2.87 14.81 -12.19
CA LYS A 19 3.72 14.37 -13.30
C LYS A 19 3.61 12.87 -13.51
N ALA A 20 3.67 12.09 -12.43
CA ALA A 20 3.52 10.65 -12.48
C ALA A 20 2.14 10.25 -13.02
N MET A 21 1.09 10.92 -12.55
CA MET A 21 -0.28 10.67 -13.03
C MET A 21 -0.37 10.83 -14.54
N GLY A 22 0.14 11.94 -15.07
CA GLY A 22 0.11 12.18 -16.51
C GLY A 22 0.82 11.09 -17.31
N HIS A 23 1.93 10.63 -16.79
CA HIS A 23 2.72 9.59 -17.45
C HIS A 23 2.03 8.22 -17.42
N TRP A 24 1.55 7.82 -16.26
CA TRP A 24 0.90 6.52 -16.10
C TRP A 24 -0.47 6.44 -16.74
N GLU A 25 -1.23 7.54 -16.72
CA GLU A 25 -2.57 7.58 -17.33
C GLU A 25 -2.53 7.26 -18.81
N LYS A 26 -1.54 7.74 -19.52
CA LYS A 26 -1.35 7.43 -20.94
C LYS A 26 -1.13 5.93 -21.15
N LEU A 27 -0.29 5.32 -20.32
CA LEU A 27 0.00 3.90 -20.42
C LEU A 27 -1.23 3.05 -20.09
N LEU A 28 -1.94 3.43 -19.03
CA LEU A 28 -3.10 2.67 -18.56
C LEU A 28 -4.36 2.89 -19.40
N GLY A 29 -4.35 3.89 -20.29
CA GLY A 29 -5.53 4.24 -21.09
C GLY A 29 -6.63 4.87 -20.26
N LYS A 30 -6.25 5.65 -19.24
CA LYS A 30 -7.19 6.32 -18.34
C LYS A 30 -7.01 7.82 -18.42
N GLU A 31 -8.09 8.56 -18.24
CA GLU A 31 -8.06 10.03 -18.27
C GLU A 31 -7.84 10.63 -16.89
N LYS A 32 -8.19 9.89 -15.85
CA LYS A 32 -8.09 10.35 -14.47
C LYS A 32 -8.03 9.15 -13.53
N PRO A 33 -7.60 9.35 -12.26
CA PRO A 33 -7.67 8.28 -11.27
C PRO A 33 -9.13 7.88 -11.01
N ASP A 34 -9.32 6.63 -10.65
CA ASP A 34 -10.63 6.16 -10.19
C ASP A 34 -10.93 6.68 -8.78
N LEU A 35 -9.89 6.84 -7.96
CA LEU A 35 -9.99 7.42 -6.62
C LEU A 35 -8.75 8.27 -6.34
N GLU A 36 -8.95 9.33 -5.56
CA GLU A 36 -7.85 10.13 -5.02
C GLU A 36 -8.14 10.38 -3.54
N TYR A 37 -7.10 10.32 -2.71
CA TYR A 37 -7.28 10.64 -1.30
C TYR A 37 -5.98 11.09 -0.65
N ILE A 38 -6.13 11.73 0.51
CA ILE A 38 -5.02 12.12 1.36
C ILE A 38 -5.22 11.39 2.69
N HIS A 39 -4.20 10.69 3.15
CA HIS A 39 -4.20 10.04 4.44
C HIS A 39 -3.21 10.78 5.33
N ASP A 40 -3.72 11.68 6.17
CA ASP A 40 -2.89 12.59 6.95
C ASP A 40 -1.96 11.87 7.94
N GLU A 41 -2.43 10.83 8.60
CA GLU A 41 -1.62 10.08 9.57
C GLU A 41 -0.39 9.44 8.91
N GLU A 42 -0.56 8.92 7.70
CA GLU A 42 0.53 8.31 6.94
C GLU A 42 1.31 9.34 6.13
N ALA A 43 0.82 10.57 6.09
CA ALA A 43 1.42 11.69 5.35
C ALA A 43 1.58 11.37 3.86
N ILE A 44 0.52 10.89 3.25
CA ILE A 44 0.51 10.50 1.84
C ILE A 44 -0.65 11.12 1.08
N GLN A 45 -0.42 11.35 -0.20
CA GLN A 45 -1.45 11.66 -1.17
C GLN A 45 -1.39 10.59 -2.24
N VAL A 46 -2.55 10.03 -2.59
CA VAL A 46 -2.65 8.84 -3.42
C VAL A 46 -3.58 9.06 -4.60
N ALA A 47 -3.16 8.60 -5.77
CA ALA A 47 -4.01 8.46 -6.94
C ALA A 47 -4.13 6.95 -7.22
N ARG A 48 -5.34 6.43 -7.18
CA ARG A 48 -5.61 5.00 -7.36
C ARG A 48 -6.34 4.75 -8.67
N TYR A 49 -5.82 3.78 -9.42
CA TYR A 49 -6.40 3.33 -10.68
C TYR A 49 -6.74 1.85 -10.55
N PHE A 50 -7.92 1.43 -11.02
CA PHE A 50 -8.24 0.01 -11.03
C PHE A 50 -7.80 -0.61 -12.35
N VAL A 51 -7.01 -1.67 -12.24
CA VAL A 51 -6.59 -2.48 -13.38
C VAL A 51 -7.15 -3.88 -13.09
N GLY A 52 -8.31 -4.18 -13.68
CA GLY A 52 -9.10 -5.31 -13.25
C GLY A 52 -9.55 -5.09 -11.81
N GLU A 53 -9.29 -6.06 -10.93
CA GLU A 53 -9.64 -5.96 -9.52
C GLU A 53 -8.51 -5.40 -8.66
N VAL A 54 -7.35 -5.13 -9.25
CA VAL A 54 -6.18 -4.66 -8.53
C VAL A 54 -6.10 -3.14 -8.57
N GLY A 55 -5.89 -2.53 -7.41
CA GLY A 55 -5.61 -1.11 -7.32
C GLY A 55 -4.15 -0.84 -7.65
N PHE A 56 -3.91 0.00 -8.65
CA PHE A 56 -2.58 0.50 -8.96
C PHE A 56 -2.50 1.91 -8.39
N GLU A 57 -1.60 2.13 -7.43
CA GLU A 57 -1.54 3.41 -6.71
C GLU A 57 -0.23 4.12 -6.95
N LEU A 58 -0.35 5.42 -7.23
CA LEU A 58 0.77 6.34 -7.21
C LEU A 58 0.66 7.12 -5.90
N MET A 59 1.76 7.23 -5.18
CA MET A 59 1.75 7.75 -3.84
C MET A 59 2.92 8.70 -3.62
N CYS A 60 2.64 9.91 -3.16
CA CYS A 60 3.68 10.85 -2.78
C CYS A 60 3.56 11.24 -1.32
N SER A 61 4.65 11.74 -0.76
CA SER A 61 4.67 12.22 0.61
C SER A 61 4.07 13.61 0.69
N THR A 62 3.33 13.91 1.77
CA THR A 62 2.81 15.25 2.03
C THR A 62 3.70 16.05 2.98
N ARG A 63 4.74 15.42 3.55
CA ARG A 63 5.70 16.11 4.43
C ARG A 63 7.02 15.34 4.50
N GLU A 64 8.08 16.04 4.89
CA GLU A 64 9.37 15.42 5.13
C GLU A 64 9.30 14.41 6.28
N GLY A 65 10.10 13.35 6.17
CA GLY A 65 10.22 12.36 7.23
C GLY A 65 9.12 11.30 7.24
N SER A 66 8.18 11.34 6.30
CA SER A 66 7.18 10.27 6.16
C SER A 66 7.84 8.98 5.68
N ASP A 67 7.10 7.88 5.77
CA ASP A 67 7.60 6.60 5.27
C ASP A 67 7.91 6.65 3.78
N VAL A 68 7.05 7.31 2.99
CA VAL A 68 7.27 7.46 1.54
C VAL A 68 8.51 8.31 1.28
N ASP A 69 8.65 9.44 1.99
CA ASP A 69 9.81 10.30 1.84
C ASP A 69 11.12 9.55 2.15
N ARG A 70 11.14 8.79 3.24
CA ARG A 70 12.31 7.98 3.61
C ARG A 70 12.61 6.90 2.59
N PHE A 71 11.57 6.26 2.06
CA PHE A 71 11.73 5.24 1.03
C PHE A 71 12.41 5.82 -0.21
N ILE A 72 11.91 6.96 -0.69
CA ILE A 72 12.45 7.62 -1.90
C ILE A 72 13.88 8.09 -1.67
N LYS A 73 14.18 8.67 -0.52
CA LYS A 73 15.55 9.11 -0.20
C LYS A 73 16.54 7.95 -0.17
N LYS A 74 16.09 6.79 0.30
CA LYS A 74 16.95 5.62 0.43
C LYS A 74 17.06 4.81 -0.86
N ARG A 75 15.97 4.66 -1.60
CA ARG A 75 15.89 3.75 -2.75
C ARG A 75 15.53 4.41 -4.07
N GLY A 76 15.10 5.66 -4.06
CA GLY A 76 14.55 6.32 -5.25
C GLY A 76 13.07 5.97 -5.43
N GLU A 77 12.51 6.46 -6.52
CA GLU A 77 11.13 6.13 -6.88
C GLU A 77 10.99 4.67 -7.28
N GLY A 78 9.82 4.09 -7.07
CA GLY A 78 9.56 2.72 -7.51
C GLY A 78 8.51 2.04 -6.66
N VAL A 79 8.36 0.73 -6.87
CA VAL A 79 7.41 -0.07 -6.11
C VAL A 79 7.80 -0.07 -4.64
N MET A 80 6.91 0.45 -3.80
CA MET A 80 7.16 0.53 -2.37
C MET A 80 6.49 -0.60 -1.61
N LEU A 81 5.24 -0.94 -1.95
CA LEU A 81 4.53 -1.98 -1.23
C LEU A 81 3.58 -2.77 -2.12
N VAL A 82 3.28 -3.99 -1.66
CA VAL A 82 2.26 -4.85 -2.26
C VAL A 82 1.30 -5.21 -1.14
N SER A 83 0.00 -5.01 -1.37
CA SER A 83 -1.04 -5.28 -0.40
C SER A 83 -1.89 -6.46 -0.83
N PHE A 84 -2.11 -7.39 0.10
CA PHE A 84 -2.91 -8.58 -0.13
C PHE A 84 -4.21 -8.50 0.65
N LYS A 85 -5.31 -8.85 -0.02
CA LYS A 85 -6.61 -8.86 0.65
C LYS A 85 -6.80 -10.14 1.44
N VAL A 86 -7.23 -9.97 2.68
CA VAL A 86 -7.54 -11.08 3.60
C VAL A 86 -8.96 -10.90 4.11
N PRO A 87 -9.62 -11.99 4.57
CA PRO A 87 -10.97 -11.87 5.13
C PRO A 87 -11.01 -11.10 6.44
N ASP A 88 -9.97 -11.23 7.27
CA ASP A 88 -9.94 -10.60 8.59
C ASP A 88 -8.50 -10.33 9.00
N THR A 89 -8.13 -9.06 9.10
CA THR A 89 -6.78 -8.64 9.43
C THR A 89 -6.36 -9.06 10.84
N VAL A 90 -7.27 -9.00 11.81
CA VAL A 90 -6.94 -9.40 13.19
C VAL A 90 -6.53 -10.88 13.25
N SER A 91 -7.34 -11.75 12.66
CA SER A 91 -7.03 -13.18 12.58
C SER A 91 -5.75 -13.44 11.81
N ALA A 92 -5.53 -12.68 10.72
CA ALA A 92 -4.33 -12.84 9.91
C ALA A 92 -3.06 -12.51 10.70
N ILE A 93 -3.09 -11.43 11.49
CA ILE A 93 -1.96 -11.07 12.35
C ILE A 93 -1.65 -12.20 13.33
N GLU A 94 -2.67 -12.76 13.97
CA GLU A 94 -2.48 -13.87 14.92
C GLU A 94 -1.83 -15.07 14.25
N THR A 95 -2.36 -15.47 13.09
CA THR A 95 -1.83 -16.61 12.34
C THR A 95 -0.39 -16.36 11.88
N LEU A 96 -0.09 -15.16 11.40
CA LEU A 96 1.26 -14.83 10.98
C LEU A 96 2.24 -14.87 12.15
N ASN A 97 1.85 -14.34 13.31
CA ASN A 97 2.68 -14.41 14.51
C ASN A 97 2.94 -15.86 14.93
N GLU A 98 1.93 -16.72 14.90
CA GLU A 98 2.07 -18.12 15.24
C GLU A 98 3.02 -18.86 14.29
N ASN A 99 3.17 -18.37 13.07
CA ASN A 99 4.04 -18.96 12.06
C ASN A 99 5.38 -18.21 11.92
N ASN A 100 5.70 -17.41 12.91
CA ASN A 100 6.99 -16.70 13.04
C ASN A 100 7.27 -15.66 11.95
N TYR A 101 6.23 -15.10 11.34
CA TYR A 101 6.39 -13.93 10.49
C TYR A 101 6.64 -12.69 11.36
N GLU A 102 7.48 -11.80 10.87
CA GLU A 102 7.80 -10.57 11.61
C GLU A 102 6.88 -9.44 11.20
N MET A 103 6.04 -9.03 12.14
CA MET A 103 5.08 -7.94 11.92
C MET A 103 5.66 -6.61 12.37
N ILE A 104 5.41 -5.56 11.60
CA ILE A 104 5.62 -4.18 12.07
C ILE A 104 4.52 -3.85 13.06
N ASP A 105 3.29 -4.20 12.72
CA ASP A 105 2.12 -3.89 13.53
C ASP A 105 1.65 -5.11 14.31
N LYS A 106 1.51 -4.98 15.61
CA LYS A 106 0.94 -6.03 16.47
C LYS A 106 -0.57 -5.98 16.46
N GLU A 107 -1.12 -4.79 16.24
CA GLU A 107 -2.54 -4.56 16.13
C GLU A 107 -2.82 -3.86 14.81
N PRO A 108 -4.00 -4.05 14.22
CA PRO A 108 -4.29 -3.44 12.92
C PRO A 108 -4.39 -1.92 13.02
N ARG A 109 -4.00 -1.28 11.96
CA ARG A 109 -4.29 0.13 11.72
C ARG A 109 -5.67 0.21 11.10
N ILE A 110 -6.33 1.35 11.26
CA ILE A 110 -7.70 1.54 10.77
C ILE A 110 -7.74 2.75 9.84
N TRP A 111 -8.34 2.57 8.68
CA TRP A 111 -8.61 3.64 7.74
C TRP A 111 -10.01 3.40 7.16
N GLU A 112 -10.97 4.30 7.53
CA GLU A 112 -12.37 4.17 7.14
C GLU A 112 -12.92 2.80 7.59
N ASP A 113 -13.40 1.96 6.67
CA ASP A 113 -13.92 0.64 7.00
C ASP A 113 -12.89 -0.49 6.81
N SER A 114 -11.65 -0.13 6.59
CA SER A 114 -10.56 -1.08 6.39
C SER A 114 -9.70 -1.21 7.63
N LYS A 115 -9.24 -2.43 7.88
CA LYS A 115 -8.17 -2.71 8.83
C LYS A 115 -7.00 -3.25 8.05
N PHE A 116 -5.81 -2.81 8.39
CA PHE A 116 -4.61 -3.23 7.68
C PHE A 116 -3.41 -3.30 8.61
N ALA A 117 -2.38 -4.02 8.19
CA ALA A 117 -1.14 -4.16 8.95
C ALA A 117 0.01 -4.47 8.00
N PHE A 118 1.22 -4.18 8.46
CA PHE A 118 2.43 -4.39 7.66
C PHE A 118 3.34 -5.43 8.27
N LEU A 119 3.95 -6.23 7.40
CA LEU A 119 5.05 -7.12 7.75
C LEU A 119 6.37 -6.38 7.55
N LYS A 120 7.39 -6.77 8.31
CA LYS A 120 8.74 -6.22 8.11
C LYS A 120 9.26 -6.63 6.74
N PRO A 121 9.86 -5.68 5.98
CA PRO A 121 10.31 -5.99 4.62
C PRO A 121 11.46 -6.98 4.55
N ARG A 122 12.35 -6.98 5.54
CA ARG A 122 13.58 -7.75 5.45
C ARG A 122 13.38 -9.24 5.18
N PRO A 123 12.50 -9.96 5.91
CA PRO A 123 12.28 -11.37 5.60
C PRO A 123 11.49 -11.59 4.31
N MET A 124 10.90 -10.54 3.75
CA MET A 124 10.06 -10.59 2.56
C MET A 124 10.79 -10.04 1.33
N ASN A 125 12.08 -10.32 1.25
CA ASN A 125 12.92 -9.91 0.11
C ASN A 125 12.97 -8.39 -0.09
N GLY A 126 12.82 -7.62 1.00
CA GLY A 126 12.84 -6.17 0.94
C GLY A 126 11.53 -5.52 0.52
N VAL A 127 10.48 -6.30 0.30
CA VAL A 127 9.16 -5.79 -0.07
C VAL A 127 8.37 -5.47 1.18
N LEU A 128 7.80 -4.27 1.25
CA LEU A 128 6.86 -3.93 2.31
C LEU A 128 5.53 -4.60 1.98
N VAL A 129 5.19 -5.63 2.75
CA VAL A 129 3.95 -6.38 2.54
C VAL A 129 2.87 -5.86 3.45
N GLU A 130 1.72 -5.54 2.88
CA GLU A 130 0.53 -5.15 3.62
C GLU A 130 -0.52 -6.25 3.52
N ILE A 131 -1.28 -6.45 4.59
CA ILE A 131 -2.52 -7.23 4.56
C ILE A 131 -3.65 -6.28 4.91
N ILE A 132 -4.78 -6.42 4.24
CA ILE A 132 -5.91 -5.49 4.38
C ILE A 132 -7.24 -6.24 4.25
N ASP A 133 -8.24 -5.80 5.02
CA ASP A 133 -9.62 -6.27 4.87
C ASP A 133 -10.56 -5.09 4.66
N GLY A 134 -11.83 -5.37 4.39
CA GLY A 134 -12.83 -4.32 4.17
C GLY A 134 -12.58 -3.51 2.91
N GLY A 135 -13.17 -2.33 2.88
CA GLY A 135 -12.92 -1.33 1.84
C GLY A 135 -13.05 -1.82 0.41
N ASN A 136 -14.14 -1.87 -0.12
CA ASN A 136 -14.29 -2.29 -1.51
C ASN A 136 -14.21 -1.26 -2.53
#